data_c6eeb388b537bc6d1b4031aed9397aa2
#
_entry.id   c6eeb388b537bc6d1b4031aed9397aa2
#
_cell.length_a   1.000
_cell.length_b   1.000
_cell.length_c   1.000
_cell.angle_alpha   90.00
_cell.angle_beta   90.00
_cell.angle_gamma   90.00
#
_symmetry.space_group_name_H-M   'P 1'
#
loop_
_entity.id
_entity.type
_entity.pdbx_description
1 polymer ?
#
loop_
_entity_poly.entity_id
_entity_poly.type
_entity_poly.pdbx_seq_one_letter_code
_entity_poly.pdbx_strand_id
1 'polypeptide(L)'
;MDDLPDELVGEVLSKMMRIGDKNSVSLTCKRLHKLDNAQRKSIRLGCGLVPVHDALVALCHRFSNLETVEIVYSGWMSKLGKQLDDGGLLILSSSCPSLRNLTLSYCTFVTDAGLGHLASCSKLASLKLNFTPRITGCGILSLVVGCKNLVMLHLIRCLNVSSVEWLEYLGKLGKIQDLCIKNCRAIGEGDLIKLGPGWKNLKRLQFEVDANYRYMKVHDPLAVDRWQKQWIPCDSMIELSLVNCIISPGRGLACLLGNCKNLERIHLDMCLGVRDSDIMCLAHKSRKLRSISLRVPLDFSLPLLVNNPLRLTDDSLRAVAQKCSHLESVKLSFSDGEFPSFSSFSLDGILKLIQMCPIRELALDHAYSFNDTGMEVLSTAQHLRILELVRCQEITDEGLQLVAQIPRLCILRLSKCLGVTDEGLKPLIGSQKLQVLIVEDCPQISERGTQRAAKSVTFKQDLSWMF
;
A
#
# COMPACT_ATOMS: atom_id res chain seq x y z
N MET A 1 4.89 -22.44 35.61
CA MET A 1 5.83 -22.37 34.47
C MET A 1 7.14 -23.10 34.77
N ASP A 2 7.50 -23.29 36.04
CA ASP A 2 8.76 -23.95 36.37
C ASP A 2 8.79 -25.44 36.01
N ASP A 3 7.64 -26.09 35.95
CA ASP A 3 7.50 -27.52 35.61
C ASP A 3 7.41 -27.82 34.09
N LEU A 4 7.34 -26.79 33.25
CA LEU A 4 7.28 -27.00 31.82
C LEU A 4 8.70 -27.20 31.22
N PRO A 5 8.90 -28.16 30.31
CA PRO A 5 10.13 -28.31 29.54
C PRO A 5 10.51 -27.05 28.77
N ASP A 6 11.82 -26.82 28.62
CA ASP A 6 12.33 -25.61 27.93
C ASP A 6 11.83 -25.50 26.46
N GLU A 7 11.61 -26.63 25.80
CA GLU A 7 11.08 -26.70 24.45
C GLU A 7 9.66 -26.11 24.36
N LEU A 8 8.79 -26.47 25.31
CA LEU A 8 7.42 -25.96 25.35
C LEU A 8 7.37 -24.49 25.73
N VAL A 9 8.19 -24.06 26.71
CA VAL A 9 8.33 -22.66 27.06
C VAL A 9 8.82 -21.85 25.84
N GLY A 10 9.79 -22.39 25.14
CA GLY A 10 10.33 -21.79 23.92
C GLY A 10 9.29 -21.68 22.81
N GLU A 11 8.43 -22.69 22.64
CA GLU A 11 7.33 -22.62 21.68
C GLU A 11 6.33 -21.52 22.05
N VAL A 12 5.97 -21.37 23.31
CA VAL A 12 5.14 -20.25 23.80
C VAL A 12 5.77 -18.90 23.48
N LEU A 13 7.06 -18.72 23.79
CA LEU A 13 7.79 -17.50 23.47
C LEU A 13 7.81 -17.21 21.97
N SER A 14 7.92 -18.24 21.14
CA SER A 14 7.90 -18.09 19.68
C SER A 14 6.56 -17.56 19.15
N LYS A 15 5.44 -17.94 19.78
CA LYS A 15 4.07 -17.52 19.42
C LYS A 15 3.73 -16.11 19.87
N MET A 16 4.50 -15.51 20.77
CA MET A 16 4.25 -14.12 21.18
C MET A 16 4.52 -13.15 20.04
N MET A 17 3.50 -12.39 19.66
CA MET A 17 3.56 -11.49 18.50
C MET A 17 4.24 -10.15 18.82
N ARG A 18 4.05 -9.61 20.02
CA ARG A 18 4.56 -8.30 20.40
C ARG A 18 5.96 -8.39 21.01
N ILE A 19 6.89 -7.59 20.46
CA ILE A 19 8.27 -7.52 20.98
C ILE A 19 8.30 -7.02 22.42
N GLY A 20 7.41 -6.09 22.79
CA GLY A 20 7.26 -5.61 24.17
C GLY A 20 6.93 -6.71 25.16
N ASP A 21 6.01 -7.60 24.82
CA ASP A 21 5.60 -8.73 25.66
C ASP A 21 6.77 -9.71 25.85
N LYS A 22 7.51 -10.01 24.77
CA LYS A 22 8.75 -10.83 24.86
C LYS A 22 9.78 -10.21 25.78
N ASN A 23 9.98 -8.89 25.69
CA ASN A 23 10.90 -8.18 26.59
C ASN A 23 10.47 -8.30 28.05
N SER A 24 9.17 -8.10 28.35
CA SER A 24 8.63 -8.21 29.70
C SER A 24 8.84 -9.61 30.27
N VAL A 25 8.50 -10.64 29.48
CA VAL A 25 8.71 -12.04 29.90
C VAL A 25 10.19 -12.36 30.13
N SER A 26 11.08 -11.90 29.25
CA SER A 26 12.52 -12.12 29.38
C SER A 26 13.13 -11.48 30.65
N LEU A 27 12.45 -10.48 31.22
CA LEU A 27 12.90 -9.81 32.44
C LEU A 27 12.39 -10.50 33.75
N THR A 28 11.51 -11.49 33.66
CA THR A 28 10.88 -12.09 34.84
C THR A 28 11.79 -13.06 35.60
N CYS A 29 12.56 -13.89 34.87
CA CYS A 29 13.52 -14.80 35.51
C CYS A 29 14.69 -15.18 34.60
N LYS A 30 15.77 -15.70 35.20
CA LYS A 30 17.00 -16.10 34.48
C LYS A 30 16.76 -17.21 33.45
N ARG A 31 15.84 -18.12 33.71
CA ARG A 31 15.49 -19.21 32.79
C ARG A 31 14.84 -18.66 31.50
N LEU A 32 13.80 -17.84 31.63
CA LEU A 32 13.14 -17.21 30.52
C LEU A 32 14.07 -16.26 29.74
N HIS A 33 14.96 -15.58 30.45
CA HIS A 33 16.00 -14.76 29.84
C HIS A 33 16.92 -15.57 28.92
N LYS A 34 17.40 -16.74 29.39
CA LYS A 34 18.28 -17.63 28.59
C LYS A 34 17.55 -18.19 27.37
N LEU A 35 16.30 -18.63 27.54
CA LEU A 35 15.50 -19.17 26.46
C LEU A 35 15.20 -18.09 25.40
N ASP A 36 14.83 -16.88 25.83
CA ASP A 36 14.63 -15.77 24.92
C ASP A 36 15.90 -15.42 24.14
N ASN A 37 17.06 -15.39 24.81
CA ASN A 37 18.35 -15.13 24.16
C ASN A 37 18.67 -16.13 23.06
N ALA A 38 18.40 -17.41 23.27
CA ALA A 38 18.68 -18.48 22.33
C ALA A 38 17.72 -18.49 21.14
N GLN A 39 16.47 -18.04 21.35
CA GLN A 39 15.41 -18.18 20.35
C GLN A 39 15.02 -16.87 19.65
N ARG A 40 15.47 -15.72 20.18
CA ARG A 40 15.10 -14.44 19.59
C ARG A 40 15.72 -14.26 18.21
N LYS A 41 14.84 -14.09 17.21
CA LYS A 41 15.20 -13.89 15.81
C LYS A 41 14.96 -12.46 15.32
N SER A 42 14.28 -11.65 16.11
CA SER A 42 13.91 -10.29 15.68
C SER A 42 14.11 -9.26 16.79
N ILE A 43 14.66 -8.11 16.40
CA ILE A 43 14.77 -6.93 17.25
C ILE A 43 14.23 -5.70 16.52
N ARG A 44 13.72 -4.75 17.31
CA ARG A 44 13.36 -3.42 16.83
C ARG A 44 14.02 -2.38 17.72
N LEU A 45 14.72 -1.47 17.07
CA LEU A 45 15.39 -0.34 17.71
C LEU A 45 14.70 0.95 17.26
N GLY A 46 14.64 1.92 18.14
CA GLY A 46 14.03 3.22 17.89
C GLY A 46 14.82 4.34 18.54
N CYS A 47 14.15 5.47 18.79
CA CYS A 47 14.72 6.60 19.49
C CYS A 47 14.99 6.22 20.95
N GLY A 48 16.25 6.11 21.33
CA GLY A 48 16.70 5.82 22.68
C GLY A 48 17.76 6.81 23.16
N LEU A 49 17.97 6.84 24.49
CA LEU A 49 19.02 7.64 25.12
C LEU A 49 20.42 7.04 24.92
N VAL A 50 20.48 5.72 24.70
CA VAL A 50 21.74 4.97 24.50
C VAL A 50 22.18 5.12 23.05
N PRO A 51 23.48 5.32 22.78
CA PRO A 51 24.00 5.29 21.42
C PRO A 51 23.64 3.97 20.72
N VAL A 52 23.16 4.07 19.46
CA VAL A 52 22.71 2.88 18.73
C VAL A 52 23.83 1.84 18.55
N HIS A 53 25.07 2.27 18.38
CA HIS A 53 26.20 1.36 18.24
C HIS A 53 26.38 0.46 19.47
N ASP A 54 26.37 1.03 20.68
CA ASP A 54 26.50 0.26 21.92
C ASP A 54 25.33 -0.70 22.10
N ALA A 55 24.12 -0.25 21.78
CA ALA A 55 22.93 -1.08 21.80
C ALA A 55 23.03 -2.24 20.79
N LEU A 56 23.52 -1.98 19.57
CA LEU A 56 23.69 -3.02 18.54
C LEU A 56 24.74 -4.05 18.97
N VAL A 57 25.89 -3.62 19.46
CA VAL A 57 26.94 -4.53 19.96
C VAL A 57 26.35 -5.42 21.04
N ALA A 58 25.71 -4.84 22.07
CA ALA A 58 25.12 -5.59 23.18
C ALA A 58 24.04 -6.58 22.73
N LEU A 59 23.15 -6.15 21.80
CA LEU A 59 22.04 -6.98 21.33
C LEU A 59 22.51 -8.09 20.38
N CYS A 60 23.46 -7.81 19.50
CA CYS A 60 24.03 -8.82 18.61
C CYS A 60 24.83 -9.89 19.39
N HIS A 61 25.53 -9.49 20.45
CA HIS A 61 26.16 -10.43 21.38
C HIS A 61 25.13 -11.28 22.13
N ARG A 62 24.04 -10.64 22.58
CA ARG A 62 22.98 -11.31 23.32
C ARG A 62 22.16 -12.29 22.45
N PHE A 63 21.88 -11.93 21.23
CA PHE A 63 20.99 -12.67 20.32
C PHE A 63 21.76 -13.17 19.09
N SER A 64 22.39 -14.33 19.19
CA SER A 64 23.23 -14.89 18.11
C SER A 64 22.49 -15.30 16.84
N ASN A 65 21.15 -15.46 16.93
CA ASN A 65 20.31 -15.98 15.83
C ASN A 65 19.42 -14.92 15.19
N LEU A 66 19.85 -13.65 15.20
CA LEU A 66 19.06 -12.57 14.61
C LEU A 66 18.91 -12.75 13.10
N GLU A 67 17.65 -12.85 12.68
CA GLU A 67 17.23 -12.90 11.27
C GLU A 67 16.59 -11.58 10.79
N THR A 68 15.99 -10.82 11.74
CA THR A 68 15.25 -9.59 11.41
C THR A 68 15.68 -8.45 12.32
N VAL A 69 16.09 -7.34 11.72
CA VAL A 69 16.44 -6.11 12.43
C VAL A 69 15.64 -4.95 11.84
N GLU A 70 14.92 -4.25 12.70
CA GLU A 70 14.21 -3.03 12.36
C GLU A 70 14.78 -1.86 13.13
N ILE A 71 15.23 -0.82 12.44
CA ILE A 71 15.70 0.43 13.03
C ILE A 71 14.82 1.54 12.52
N VAL A 72 14.00 2.12 13.40
CA VAL A 72 12.96 3.08 13.05
C VAL A 72 13.06 4.29 13.96
N TYR A 73 13.44 5.43 13.40
CA TYR A 73 13.40 6.71 14.09
C TYR A 73 12.10 7.46 13.78
N SER A 74 11.61 8.27 14.72
CA SER A 74 10.54 9.23 14.42
C SER A 74 11.12 10.42 13.66
N GLY A 75 10.38 10.95 12.67
CA GLY A 75 10.89 11.93 11.71
C GLY A 75 11.50 13.20 12.36
N TRP A 76 10.91 13.73 13.44
CA TRP A 76 11.43 14.90 14.15
C TRP A 76 12.66 14.61 15.01
N MET A 77 12.86 13.36 15.46
CA MET A 77 14.02 12.89 16.23
C MET A 77 15.20 12.52 15.33
N SER A 78 15.01 12.48 14.01
CA SER A 78 16.03 12.03 13.07
C SER A 78 17.28 12.91 13.00
N LYS A 79 17.25 14.11 13.59
CA LYS A 79 18.39 15.04 13.63
C LYS A 79 19.21 14.97 14.94
N LEU A 80 18.79 14.18 15.92
CA LEU A 80 19.48 14.04 17.20
C LEU A 80 20.64 13.04 17.09
N GLY A 81 21.82 13.48 17.39
CA GLY A 81 23.15 12.95 17.07
C GLY A 81 23.59 11.61 17.69
N LYS A 82 22.73 10.65 17.92
CA LYS A 82 23.11 9.30 18.41
C LYS A 82 22.46 8.19 17.57
N GLN A 83 22.30 8.47 16.28
CA GLN A 83 21.62 7.58 15.36
C GLN A 83 22.56 6.59 14.69
N LEU A 84 21.95 5.61 14.02
CA LEU A 84 22.65 4.67 13.16
C LEU A 84 23.39 5.41 12.03
N ASP A 85 24.65 5.05 11.85
CA ASP A 85 25.47 5.41 10.72
C ASP A 85 26.07 4.17 10.06
N ASP A 86 27.07 4.37 9.19
CA ASP A 86 27.73 3.28 8.47
C ASP A 86 28.48 2.32 9.39
N GLY A 87 29.04 2.81 10.52
CA GLY A 87 29.67 1.98 11.53
C GLY A 87 28.69 1.00 12.19
N GLY A 88 27.45 1.44 12.44
CA GLY A 88 26.40 0.56 12.95
C GLY A 88 26.00 -0.53 11.96
N LEU A 89 26.03 -0.25 10.66
CA LEU A 89 25.79 -1.27 9.62
C LEU A 89 26.98 -2.24 9.48
N LEU A 90 28.20 -1.78 9.72
CA LEU A 90 29.37 -2.67 9.81
C LEU A 90 29.23 -3.65 10.97
N ILE A 91 28.78 -3.19 12.17
CA ILE A 91 28.50 -4.05 13.31
C ILE A 91 27.45 -5.11 12.95
N LEU A 92 26.33 -4.70 12.35
CA LEU A 92 25.28 -5.64 11.93
C LEU A 92 25.79 -6.70 10.96
N SER A 93 26.55 -6.29 9.95
CA SER A 93 27.05 -7.21 8.93
C SER A 93 28.06 -8.21 9.48
N SER A 94 28.88 -7.82 10.44
CA SER A 94 29.89 -8.67 11.06
C SER A 94 29.33 -9.57 12.17
N SER A 95 28.31 -9.08 12.91
CA SER A 95 27.79 -9.77 14.12
C SER A 95 26.52 -10.57 13.87
N CYS A 96 25.81 -10.36 12.74
CA CYS A 96 24.55 -11.03 12.42
C CYS A 96 24.62 -11.87 11.14
N PRO A 97 25.34 -13.02 11.13
CA PRO A 97 25.52 -13.83 9.91
C PRO A 97 24.23 -14.50 9.42
N SER A 98 23.17 -14.47 10.22
CA SER A 98 21.85 -15.00 9.87
C SER A 98 20.85 -13.92 9.41
N LEU A 99 21.28 -12.67 9.26
CA LEU A 99 20.42 -11.55 8.87
C LEU A 99 19.75 -11.79 7.51
N ARG A 100 18.42 -11.80 7.52
CA ARG A 100 17.55 -11.99 6.34
C ARG A 100 16.74 -10.76 6.00
N ASN A 101 16.30 -10.02 7.03
CA ASN A 101 15.40 -8.89 6.86
C ASN A 101 15.95 -7.67 7.60
N LEU A 102 16.15 -6.58 6.89
CA LEU A 102 16.59 -5.31 7.43
C LEU A 102 15.63 -4.21 7.04
N THR A 103 15.16 -3.45 8.02
CA THR A 103 14.36 -2.23 7.82
C THR A 103 15.08 -1.05 8.45
N LEU A 104 15.33 -0.01 7.65
CA LEU A 104 15.91 1.25 8.07
C LEU A 104 14.91 2.38 7.76
N SER A 105 14.42 3.05 8.79
CA SER A 105 13.49 4.17 8.62
C SER A 105 14.01 5.42 9.31
N TYR A 106 14.09 6.51 8.57
CA TYR A 106 14.62 7.81 9.01
C TYR A 106 16.07 7.76 9.49
N CYS A 107 16.87 6.85 8.93
CA CYS A 107 18.30 6.70 9.21
C CYS A 107 19.09 7.68 8.36
N THR A 108 19.18 8.95 8.79
CA THR A 108 19.70 10.05 7.97
C THR A 108 21.23 10.11 7.88
N PHE A 109 21.95 9.34 8.70
CA PHE A 109 23.42 9.28 8.69
C PHE A 109 23.98 8.06 7.95
N VAL A 110 23.12 7.13 7.52
CA VAL A 110 23.52 5.99 6.70
C VAL A 110 23.77 6.45 5.27
N THR A 111 24.93 6.04 4.72
CA THR A 111 25.36 6.36 3.35
C THR A 111 25.55 5.11 2.49
N ASP A 112 26.04 5.28 1.27
CA ASP A 112 26.39 4.19 0.36
C ASP A 112 27.49 3.26 0.94
N ALA A 113 28.40 3.79 1.76
CA ALA A 113 29.42 2.99 2.44
C ALA A 113 28.78 1.98 3.40
N GLY A 114 27.78 2.41 4.15
CA GLY A 114 27.03 1.51 5.04
C GLY A 114 26.32 0.38 4.29
N LEU A 115 25.70 0.68 3.14
CA LEU A 115 25.13 -0.36 2.29
C LEU A 115 26.19 -1.29 1.71
N GLY A 116 27.38 -0.77 1.43
CA GLY A 116 28.55 -1.58 1.03
C GLY A 116 28.95 -2.61 2.07
N HIS A 117 28.87 -2.27 3.37
CA HIS A 117 29.13 -3.25 4.44
C HIS A 117 28.07 -4.37 4.46
N LEU A 118 26.80 -4.06 4.18
CA LEU A 118 25.73 -5.05 4.10
C LEU A 118 25.86 -6.00 2.90
N ALA A 119 26.66 -5.67 1.88
CA ALA A 119 26.92 -6.52 0.74
C ALA A 119 27.54 -7.90 1.12
N SER A 120 28.17 -7.99 2.31
CA SER A 120 28.68 -9.24 2.89
C SER A 120 27.57 -10.13 3.48
N CYS A 121 26.37 -9.61 3.72
CA CYS A 121 25.23 -10.35 4.29
C CYS A 121 24.60 -11.29 3.25
N SER A 122 25.24 -12.42 2.97
CA SER A 122 24.83 -13.36 1.91
C SER A 122 23.41 -13.93 2.07
N LYS A 123 22.85 -13.93 3.27
CA LYS A 123 21.49 -14.40 3.58
C LYS A 123 20.43 -13.29 3.48
N LEU A 124 20.81 -12.03 3.26
CA LEU A 124 19.88 -10.93 3.18
C LEU A 124 18.90 -11.11 2.01
N ALA A 125 17.62 -11.26 2.36
CA ALA A 125 16.53 -11.50 1.41
C ALA A 125 15.57 -10.31 1.30
N SER A 126 15.48 -9.47 2.31
CA SER A 126 14.59 -8.32 2.35
C SER A 126 15.29 -7.08 2.88
N LEU A 127 15.27 -6.01 2.10
CA LEU A 127 15.71 -4.68 2.52
C LEU A 127 14.59 -3.66 2.33
N LYS A 128 14.30 -2.89 3.39
CA LYS A 128 13.39 -1.75 3.36
C LYS A 128 14.12 -0.49 3.81
N LEU A 129 14.17 0.49 2.93
CA LEU A 129 14.73 1.82 3.18
C LEU A 129 13.60 2.85 3.12
N ASN A 130 13.39 3.59 4.19
CA ASN A 130 12.39 4.63 4.25
C ASN A 130 13.03 5.93 4.76
N PHE A 131 13.02 6.95 3.93
CA PHE A 131 13.64 8.25 4.22
C PHE A 131 15.10 8.12 4.65
N THR A 132 15.94 7.63 3.75
CA THR A 132 17.40 7.52 3.89
C THR A 132 18.06 8.44 2.87
N PRO A 133 18.17 9.75 3.15
CA PRO A 133 18.47 10.77 2.14
C PRO A 133 19.91 10.75 1.64
N ARG A 134 20.85 10.08 2.32
CA ARG A 134 22.26 9.99 1.90
C ARG A 134 22.59 8.76 1.07
N ILE A 135 21.62 7.86 0.87
CA ILE A 135 21.79 6.70 0.02
C ILE A 135 21.50 7.09 -1.42
N THR A 136 22.40 6.68 -2.33
CA THR A 136 22.26 6.87 -3.77
C THR A 136 22.04 5.55 -4.51
N GLY A 137 21.90 5.61 -5.83
CA GLY A 137 21.82 4.40 -6.65
C GLY A 137 23.09 3.55 -6.62
N CYS A 138 24.27 4.16 -6.35
CA CYS A 138 25.52 3.43 -6.23
C CYS A 138 25.55 2.52 -5.00
N GLY A 139 25.03 3.01 -3.86
CA GLY A 139 24.90 2.20 -2.64
C GLY A 139 23.93 1.02 -2.84
N ILE A 140 22.79 1.27 -3.51
CA ILE A 140 21.86 0.19 -3.85
C ILE A 140 22.50 -0.83 -4.76
N LEU A 141 23.25 -0.39 -5.80
CA LEU A 141 23.95 -1.30 -6.70
C LEU A 141 24.99 -2.16 -5.95
N SER A 142 25.82 -1.54 -5.08
CA SER A 142 26.81 -2.25 -4.27
C SER A 142 26.18 -3.36 -3.42
N LEU A 143 25.05 -3.04 -2.76
CA LEU A 143 24.30 -4.01 -1.97
C LEU A 143 23.74 -5.15 -2.83
N VAL A 144 23.12 -4.84 -3.98
CA VAL A 144 22.48 -5.84 -4.83
C VAL A 144 23.53 -6.79 -5.44
N VAL A 145 24.71 -6.29 -5.75
CA VAL A 145 25.84 -7.11 -6.24
C VAL A 145 26.28 -8.12 -5.18
N GLY A 146 26.35 -7.73 -3.92
CA GLY A 146 26.74 -8.61 -2.81
C GLY A 146 25.61 -9.54 -2.36
N CYS A 147 24.40 -9.03 -2.21
CA CYS A 147 23.25 -9.76 -1.67
C CYS A 147 22.46 -10.52 -2.75
N LYS A 148 23.05 -11.61 -3.29
CA LYS A 148 22.47 -12.39 -4.40
C LYS A 148 21.15 -13.11 -4.06
N ASN A 149 20.70 -13.10 -2.81
CA ASN A 149 19.45 -13.71 -2.35
C ASN A 149 18.33 -12.71 -2.11
N LEU A 150 18.48 -11.46 -2.56
CA LEU A 150 17.49 -10.43 -2.37
C LEU A 150 16.21 -10.74 -3.17
N VAL A 151 15.09 -10.87 -2.42
CA VAL A 151 13.75 -11.18 -2.93
C VAL A 151 12.82 -9.97 -2.80
N MET A 152 13.08 -9.10 -1.82
CA MET A 152 12.29 -7.91 -1.54
C MET A 152 13.19 -6.69 -1.43
N LEU A 153 12.86 -5.63 -2.17
CA LEU A 153 13.51 -4.32 -2.06
C LEU A 153 12.45 -3.22 -2.03
N HIS A 154 12.40 -2.48 -0.93
CA HIS A 154 11.51 -1.33 -0.77
C HIS A 154 12.32 -0.05 -0.59
N LEU A 155 12.12 0.91 -1.47
CA LEU A 155 12.71 2.24 -1.45
C LEU A 155 11.58 3.26 -1.34
N ILE A 156 11.48 3.92 -0.19
CA ILE A 156 10.40 4.88 0.08
C ILE A 156 11.03 6.21 0.47
N ARG A 157 10.74 7.26 -0.28
CA ARG A 157 11.30 8.61 -0.05
C ARG A 157 12.82 8.63 0.02
N CYS A 158 13.49 7.77 -0.78
CA CYS A 158 14.94 7.76 -0.95
C CYS A 158 15.31 8.77 -2.05
N LEU A 159 15.38 10.06 -1.68
CA LEU A 159 15.36 11.19 -2.62
C LEU A 159 16.60 11.29 -3.52
N ASN A 160 17.75 10.71 -3.12
CA ASN A 160 19.01 10.77 -3.86
C ASN A 160 19.30 9.49 -4.67
N VAL A 161 18.38 8.52 -4.68
CA VAL A 161 18.51 7.34 -5.56
C VAL A 161 18.13 7.79 -6.98
N SER A 162 19.12 8.25 -7.76
CA SER A 162 18.94 8.84 -9.09
C SER A 162 19.40 7.95 -10.24
N SER A 163 20.37 7.07 -10.02
CA SER A 163 20.77 6.08 -11.02
C SER A 163 19.95 4.80 -10.87
N VAL A 164 19.77 4.06 -11.95
CA VAL A 164 18.87 2.90 -12.01
C VAL A 164 19.56 1.62 -12.56
N GLU A 165 20.88 1.62 -12.60
CA GLU A 165 21.68 0.45 -13.00
C GLU A 165 21.44 -0.76 -12.08
N TRP A 166 21.12 -0.52 -10.82
CA TRP A 166 20.74 -1.54 -9.85
C TRP A 166 19.45 -2.28 -10.25
N LEU A 167 18.50 -1.64 -10.97
CA LEU A 167 17.31 -2.31 -11.52
C LEU A 167 17.69 -3.35 -12.57
N GLU A 168 18.61 -2.99 -13.46
CA GLU A 168 19.10 -3.89 -14.49
C GLU A 168 19.81 -5.12 -13.87
N TYR A 169 20.61 -4.88 -12.84
CA TYR A 169 21.31 -5.93 -12.12
C TYR A 169 20.33 -6.85 -11.36
N LEU A 170 19.33 -6.29 -10.66
CA LEU A 170 18.24 -7.03 -10.03
C LEU A 170 17.50 -7.91 -11.04
N GLY A 171 17.22 -7.36 -12.21
CA GLY A 171 16.56 -8.07 -13.29
C GLY A 171 17.37 -9.26 -13.79
N LYS A 172 18.70 -9.10 -13.97
CA LYS A 172 19.62 -10.18 -14.34
C LYS A 172 19.71 -11.28 -13.29
N LEU A 173 19.67 -10.94 -11.99
CA LEU A 173 19.62 -11.93 -10.91
C LEU A 173 18.31 -12.73 -10.89
N GLY A 174 17.22 -12.16 -11.36
CA GLY A 174 15.93 -12.82 -11.52
C GLY A 174 15.30 -13.37 -10.25
N LYS A 175 15.69 -12.89 -9.05
CA LYS A 175 15.15 -13.37 -7.76
C LYS A 175 14.13 -12.44 -7.12
N ILE A 176 14.05 -11.20 -7.58
CA ILE A 176 13.14 -10.20 -6.99
C ILE A 176 11.70 -10.60 -7.21
N GLN A 177 10.91 -10.63 -6.14
CA GLN A 177 9.49 -10.94 -6.13
C GLN A 177 8.63 -9.79 -5.63
N ASP A 178 9.21 -8.89 -4.84
CA ASP A 178 8.52 -7.75 -4.24
C ASP A 178 9.38 -6.49 -4.39
N LEU A 179 8.92 -5.58 -5.24
CA LEU A 179 9.60 -4.32 -5.51
C LEU A 179 8.67 -3.16 -5.17
N CYS A 180 9.12 -2.29 -4.27
CA CYS A 180 8.43 -1.06 -3.92
C CYS A 180 9.35 0.13 -4.13
N ILE A 181 8.95 1.07 -4.97
CA ILE A 181 9.65 2.33 -5.22
C ILE A 181 8.62 3.45 -5.07
N LYS A 182 8.71 4.24 -4.00
CA LYS A 182 7.75 5.31 -3.73
C LYS A 182 8.44 6.63 -3.46
N ASN A 183 8.02 7.67 -4.18
CA ASN A 183 8.52 9.04 -3.97
C ASN A 183 10.06 9.15 -4.01
N CYS A 184 10.68 8.42 -4.94
CA CYS A 184 12.10 8.53 -5.26
C CYS A 184 12.24 9.45 -6.48
N ARG A 185 12.66 10.71 -6.27
CA ARG A 185 12.52 11.83 -7.23
C ARG A 185 13.02 11.57 -8.64
N ALA A 186 14.09 10.80 -8.80
CA ALA A 186 14.73 10.63 -10.10
C ALA A 186 14.35 9.34 -10.83
N ILE A 187 13.45 8.54 -10.26
CA ILE A 187 13.01 7.29 -10.87
C ILE A 187 11.61 7.49 -11.46
N GLY A 188 11.49 7.31 -12.76
CA GLY A 188 10.23 7.41 -13.49
C GLY A 188 9.76 6.06 -14.04
N GLU A 189 8.57 6.08 -14.64
CA GLU A 189 7.97 4.87 -15.25
C GLU A 189 8.90 4.24 -16.29
N GLY A 190 9.55 5.06 -17.12
CA GLY A 190 10.46 4.61 -18.17
C GLY A 190 11.67 3.83 -17.64
N ASP A 191 12.05 4.05 -16.38
CA ASP A 191 13.20 3.36 -15.79
C ASP A 191 12.89 1.91 -15.40
N LEU A 192 11.61 1.61 -15.13
CA LEU A 192 11.18 0.26 -14.76
C LEU A 192 11.46 -0.79 -15.84
N ILE A 193 11.59 -0.37 -17.12
CA ILE A 193 11.96 -1.28 -18.21
C ILE A 193 13.33 -1.95 -17.98
N LYS A 194 14.23 -1.28 -17.28
CA LYS A 194 15.57 -1.80 -16.98
C LYS A 194 15.55 -3.06 -16.12
N LEU A 195 14.43 -3.36 -15.45
CA LEU A 195 14.26 -4.64 -14.75
C LEU A 195 14.31 -5.84 -15.72
N GLY A 196 14.02 -5.64 -17.02
CA GLY A 196 14.19 -6.64 -18.07
C GLY A 196 13.62 -8.02 -17.70
N PRO A 197 14.43 -9.09 -17.69
CA PRO A 197 13.95 -10.45 -17.40
C PRO A 197 13.42 -10.64 -15.97
N GLY A 198 13.74 -9.74 -15.04
CA GLY A 198 13.26 -9.79 -13.64
C GLY A 198 11.75 -9.68 -13.50
N TRP A 199 11.07 -9.10 -14.48
CA TRP A 199 9.62 -9.03 -14.53
C TRP A 199 8.92 -10.39 -14.41
N LYS A 200 9.54 -11.45 -14.96
CA LYS A 200 8.98 -12.80 -14.97
C LYS A 200 8.70 -13.34 -13.57
N ASN A 201 9.51 -12.96 -12.58
CA ASN A 201 9.42 -13.48 -11.22
C ASN A 201 8.76 -12.50 -10.24
N LEU A 202 8.50 -11.28 -10.69
CA LEU A 202 7.93 -10.24 -9.85
C LEU A 202 6.46 -10.55 -9.54
N LYS A 203 6.14 -10.65 -8.23
CA LYS A 203 4.79 -10.92 -7.72
C LYS A 203 4.08 -9.66 -7.26
N ARG A 204 4.82 -8.71 -6.71
CA ARG A 204 4.28 -7.44 -6.23
C ARG A 204 5.12 -6.29 -6.75
N LEU A 205 4.47 -5.33 -7.36
CA LEU A 205 5.05 -4.05 -7.73
C LEU A 205 4.21 -2.92 -7.11
N GLN A 206 4.87 -2.07 -6.34
CA GLN A 206 4.32 -0.80 -5.89
C GLN A 206 5.21 0.32 -6.40
N PHE A 207 4.67 1.13 -7.28
CA PHE A 207 5.42 2.24 -7.88
C PHE A 207 4.62 3.53 -7.74
N GLU A 208 5.24 4.53 -7.12
CA GLU A 208 4.66 5.84 -6.88
C GLU A 208 5.65 6.93 -7.29
N VAL A 209 5.27 7.72 -8.25
CA VAL A 209 6.04 8.88 -8.70
C VAL A 209 5.77 10.05 -7.78
N ASP A 210 6.80 10.81 -7.42
CA ASP A 210 6.65 12.06 -6.67
C ASP A 210 5.78 13.03 -7.47
N ALA A 211 4.71 13.53 -6.86
CA ALA A 211 3.75 14.41 -7.53
C ALA A 211 4.41 15.67 -8.12
N ASN A 212 5.41 16.24 -7.44
CA ASN A 212 6.13 17.41 -7.95
C ASN A 212 6.99 17.09 -9.19
N TYR A 213 7.54 15.87 -9.24
CA TYR A 213 8.33 15.40 -10.38
C TYR A 213 7.48 15.09 -11.60
N ARG A 214 6.22 14.68 -11.41
CA ARG A 214 5.25 14.45 -12.46
C ARG A 214 5.03 15.67 -13.35
N TYR A 215 4.88 16.86 -12.74
CA TYR A 215 4.67 18.12 -13.48
C TYR A 215 5.86 18.49 -14.37
N MET A 216 7.07 18.12 -13.99
CA MET A 216 8.28 18.43 -14.78
C MET A 216 8.46 17.50 -15.99
N LYS A 217 8.06 16.23 -15.90
CA LYS A 217 8.25 15.23 -16.98
C LYS A 217 7.17 15.22 -18.07
N VAL A 218 6.01 15.80 -17.82
CA VAL A 218 4.95 15.91 -18.84
C VAL A 218 5.43 16.67 -20.09
N HIS A 219 6.49 17.45 -19.97
CA HIS A 219 7.06 18.24 -21.08
C HIS A 219 8.21 17.55 -21.83
N ASP A 220 8.58 16.30 -21.50
CA ASP A 220 9.59 15.56 -22.27
C ASP A 220 8.97 14.49 -23.16
N PRO A 221 8.72 14.80 -24.47
CA PRO A 221 8.13 13.85 -25.42
C PRO A 221 9.03 12.65 -25.71
N LEU A 222 10.34 12.74 -25.45
CA LEU A 222 11.33 11.71 -25.78
C LEU A 222 11.39 10.58 -24.75
N ALA A 223 10.92 10.81 -23.52
CA ALA A 223 10.88 9.79 -22.47
C ALA A 223 9.89 8.64 -22.76
N VAL A 224 8.90 8.89 -23.63
CA VAL A 224 7.77 7.99 -23.91
C VAL A 224 8.13 6.86 -24.86
N ASP A 225 9.18 7.00 -25.68
CA ASP A 225 9.41 6.13 -26.85
C ASP A 225 10.13 4.81 -26.58
N ARG A 226 10.75 4.64 -25.40
CA ARG A 226 11.62 3.49 -25.13
C ARG A 226 10.88 2.17 -24.86
N TRP A 227 9.59 2.19 -24.57
CA TRP A 227 8.79 0.99 -24.27
C TRP A 227 8.25 0.28 -25.49
N GLN A 228 8.46 0.80 -26.69
CA GLN A 228 7.72 0.41 -27.91
C GLN A 228 7.90 -1.03 -28.39
N LYS A 229 8.91 -1.76 -27.95
CA LYS A 229 9.28 -3.05 -28.58
C LYS A 229 9.54 -4.23 -27.63
N GLN A 230 9.41 -4.06 -26.32
CA GLN A 230 9.73 -5.16 -25.41
C GLN A 230 8.45 -5.81 -24.86
N TRP A 231 8.27 -7.07 -25.19
CA TRP A 231 7.34 -7.95 -24.49
C TRP A 231 7.85 -8.13 -23.06
N ILE A 232 7.03 -7.72 -22.06
CA ILE A 232 7.34 -7.91 -20.64
C ILE A 232 6.52 -9.09 -20.14
N PRO A 233 7.14 -10.27 -19.91
CA PRO A 233 6.44 -11.39 -19.29
C PRO A 233 6.24 -11.09 -17.80
N CYS A 234 4.99 -10.95 -17.37
CA CYS A 234 4.63 -10.69 -15.99
C CYS A 234 3.58 -11.67 -15.44
N ASP A 235 3.69 -12.92 -15.88
CA ASP A 235 2.75 -13.98 -15.49
C ASP A 235 2.73 -14.26 -13.97
N SER A 236 3.78 -13.92 -13.24
CA SER A 236 3.85 -14.09 -11.77
C SER A 236 3.20 -12.94 -10.98
N MET A 237 2.83 -11.84 -11.65
CA MET A 237 2.29 -10.66 -10.98
C MET A 237 0.94 -10.96 -10.33
N ILE A 238 0.87 -10.69 -9.02
CA ILE A 238 -0.32 -10.88 -8.17
C ILE A 238 -0.89 -9.52 -7.75
N GLU A 239 0.00 -8.55 -7.49
CA GLU A 239 -0.38 -7.22 -7.03
C GLU A 239 0.38 -6.15 -7.79
N LEU A 240 -0.37 -5.20 -8.35
CA LEU A 240 0.15 -4.03 -9.04
C LEU A 240 -0.47 -2.77 -8.46
N SER A 241 0.39 -1.88 -7.96
CA SER A 241 -0.02 -0.55 -7.47
C SER A 241 0.81 0.51 -8.18
N LEU A 242 0.13 1.39 -8.90
CA LEU A 242 0.71 2.52 -9.62
C LEU A 242 0.07 3.80 -9.12
N VAL A 243 0.88 4.75 -8.68
CA VAL A 243 0.41 6.04 -8.14
C VAL A 243 1.13 7.19 -8.83
N ASN A 244 0.39 8.19 -9.27
CA ASN A 244 0.90 9.36 -9.97
C ASN A 244 1.68 9.05 -11.28
N CYS A 245 1.40 7.93 -11.91
CA CYS A 245 2.09 7.50 -13.12
C CYS A 245 1.44 8.05 -14.40
N ILE A 246 2.26 8.19 -15.47
CA ILE A 246 1.76 8.50 -16.81
C ILE A 246 1.72 7.21 -17.62
N ILE A 247 0.53 6.78 -18.02
CA ILE A 247 0.31 5.55 -18.76
C ILE A 247 0.02 5.91 -20.22
N SER A 248 1.02 5.74 -21.08
CA SER A 248 0.86 6.02 -22.50
C SER A 248 0.10 4.88 -23.20
N PRO A 249 -0.93 5.17 -24.00
CA PRO A 249 -1.74 4.16 -24.66
C PRO A 249 -0.92 3.24 -25.57
N GLY A 250 -1.14 1.94 -25.44
CA GLY A 250 -0.45 0.92 -26.25
C GLY A 250 1.06 0.77 -25.97
N ARG A 251 1.58 1.42 -24.93
CA ARG A 251 3.00 1.48 -24.59
C ARG A 251 3.21 1.39 -23.09
N GLY A 252 4.44 0.99 -22.69
CA GLY A 252 4.87 1.05 -21.30
C GLY A 252 3.98 0.27 -20.34
N LEU A 253 3.47 0.95 -19.32
CA LEU A 253 2.64 0.34 -18.29
C LEU A 253 1.29 -0.17 -18.81
N ALA A 254 0.75 0.38 -19.91
CA ALA A 254 -0.44 -0.16 -20.55
C ALA A 254 -0.20 -1.57 -21.11
N CYS A 255 0.98 -1.83 -21.68
CA CYS A 255 1.37 -3.19 -22.10
C CYS A 255 1.50 -4.14 -20.91
N LEU A 256 1.97 -3.65 -19.77
CA LEU A 256 2.03 -4.43 -18.54
C LEU A 256 0.63 -4.87 -18.08
N LEU A 257 -0.34 -3.96 -18.06
CA LEU A 257 -1.73 -4.27 -17.67
C LEU A 257 -2.32 -5.39 -18.53
N GLY A 258 -2.01 -5.39 -19.83
CA GLY A 258 -2.46 -6.42 -20.77
C GLY A 258 -1.78 -7.78 -20.64
N ASN A 259 -0.70 -7.91 -19.86
CA ASN A 259 0.10 -9.14 -19.77
C ASN A 259 0.03 -9.86 -18.42
N CYS A 260 -0.59 -9.27 -17.40
CA CYS A 260 -0.68 -9.82 -16.03
C CYS A 260 -1.84 -10.82 -15.88
N LYS A 261 -1.64 -12.08 -16.25
CA LYS A 261 -2.69 -13.11 -16.22
C LYS A 261 -3.13 -13.57 -14.82
N ASN A 262 -2.25 -13.46 -13.83
CA ASN A 262 -2.49 -13.92 -12.47
C ASN A 262 -2.74 -12.78 -11.48
N LEU A 263 -3.04 -11.59 -11.99
CA LEU A 263 -3.28 -10.43 -11.14
C LEU A 263 -4.55 -10.62 -10.31
N GLU A 264 -4.40 -10.46 -8.99
CA GLU A 264 -5.47 -10.51 -8.01
C GLU A 264 -5.84 -9.14 -7.48
N ARG A 265 -4.87 -8.23 -7.39
CA ARG A 265 -5.09 -6.88 -6.86
C ARG A 265 -4.46 -5.84 -7.76
N ILE A 266 -5.25 -4.84 -8.13
CA ILE A 266 -4.79 -3.66 -8.87
C ILE A 266 -5.20 -2.39 -8.14
N HIS A 267 -4.27 -1.46 -8.04
CA HIS A 267 -4.48 -0.12 -7.52
C HIS A 267 -3.88 0.90 -8.49
N LEU A 268 -4.73 1.72 -9.08
CA LEU A 268 -4.35 2.82 -9.97
C LEU A 268 -4.83 4.12 -9.34
N ASP A 269 -3.93 4.92 -8.82
CA ASP A 269 -4.24 6.18 -8.14
C ASP A 269 -3.61 7.34 -8.90
N MET A 270 -4.43 8.29 -9.31
CA MET A 270 -3.99 9.50 -10.02
C MET A 270 -3.11 9.19 -11.25
N CYS A 271 -3.37 8.08 -11.93
CA CYS A 271 -2.66 7.67 -13.13
C CYS A 271 -3.26 8.34 -14.36
N LEU A 272 -2.44 9.14 -15.09
CA LEU A 272 -2.85 9.79 -16.33
C LEU A 272 -2.74 8.83 -17.53
N GLY A 273 -3.66 8.96 -18.48
CA GLY A 273 -3.62 8.23 -19.76
C GLY A 273 -4.18 6.82 -19.73
N VAL A 274 -4.69 6.35 -18.59
CA VAL A 274 -5.46 5.08 -18.51
C VAL A 274 -6.76 5.21 -19.29
N ARG A 275 -7.06 4.24 -20.15
CA ARG A 275 -8.25 4.19 -20.99
C ARG A 275 -9.11 2.98 -20.69
N ASP A 276 -10.35 3.00 -21.16
CA ASP A 276 -11.26 1.83 -21.14
C ASP A 276 -10.60 0.60 -21.78
N SER A 277 -9.90 0.77 -22.91
CA SER A 277 -9.19 -0.33 -23.58
C SER A 277 -8.16 -1.02 -22.68
N ASP A 278 -7.50 -0.29 -21.78
CA ASP A 278 -6.50 -0.85 -20.87
C ASP A 278 -7.17 -1.69 -19.77
N ILE A 279 -8.25 -1.17 -19.19
CA ILE A 279 -9.04 -1.87 -18.17
C ILE A 279 -9.78 -3.07 -18.79
N MET A 280 -10.32 -2.94 -20.00
CA MET A 280 -10.94 -4.06 -20.71
C MET A 280 -9.93 -5.16 -21.02
N CYS A 281 -8.74 -4.81 -21.48
CA CYS A 281 -7.66 -5.76 -21.73
C CYS A 281 -7.25 -6.46 -20.43
N LEU A 282 -7.08 -5.71 -19.34
CA LEU A 282 -6.84 -6.24 -18.00
C LEU A 282 -7.91 -7.25 -17.58
N ALA A 283 -9.19 -6.87 -17.67
CA ALA A 283 -10.32 -7.73 -17.28
C ALA A 283 -10.35 -9.04 -18.08
N HIS A 284 -10.07 -8.97 -19.39
CA HIS A 284 -9.99 -10.15 -20.23
C HIS A 284 -8.86 -11.11 -19.86
N LYS A 285 -7.70 -10.59 -19.42
CA LYS A 285 -6.51 -11.39 -19.11
C LYS A 285 -6.49 -11.84 -17.66
N SER A 286 -6.88 -10.96 -16.72
CA SER A 286 -6.74 -11.17 -15.27
C SER A 286 -8.05 -11.66 -14.64
N ARG A 287 -8.50 -12.85 -15.02
CA ARG A 287 -9.76 -13.44 -14.51
C ARG A 287 -9.76 -13.75 -13.02
N LYS A 288 -8.58 -13.74 -12.36
CA LYS A 288 -8.42 -13.96 -10.92
C LYS A 288 -8.54 -12.68 -10.10
N LEU A 289 -8.88 -11.55 -10.73
CA LEU A 289 -8.95 -10.26 -10.06
C LEU A 289 -9.98 -10.29 -8.93
N ARG A 290 -9.51 -9.95 -7.72
CA ARG A 290 -10.30 -9.89 -6.48
C ARG A 290 -10.47 -8.47 -5.97
N SER A 291 -9.55 -7.59 -6.29
CA SER A 291 -9.58 -6.21 -5.82
C SER A 291 -9.19 -5.24 -6.93
N ILE A 292 -10.03 -4.25 -7.13
CA ILE A 292 -9.77 -3.12 -8.02
C ILE A 292 -9.93 -1.82 -7.25
N SER A 293 -8.93 -0.95 -7.34
CA SER A 293 -8.97 0.40 -6.77
C SER A 293 -8.56 1.39 -7.84
N LEU A 294 -9.47 2.29 -8.18
CA LEU A 294 -9.29 3.31 -9.22
C LEU A 294 -9.55 4.69 -8.63
N ARG A 295 -8.55 5.58 -8.71
CA ARG A 295 -8.74 7.02 -8.53
C ARG A 295 -8.42 7.71 -9.85
N VAL A 296 -9.45 8.32 -10.43
CA VAL A 296 -9.35 8.98 -11.72
C VAL A 296 -8.94 10.43 -11.54
N PRO A 297 -7.83 10.88 -12.16
CA PRO A 297 -7.45 12.30 -12.09
C PRO A 297 -8.39 13.15 -12.93
N LEU A 298 -8.86 14.27 -12.41
CA LEU A 298 -9.48 15.36 -13.17
C LEU A 298 -8.40 16.42 -13.47
N ASP A 299 -7.52 16.17 -14.40
CA ASP A 299 -6.52 17.18 -14.75
C ASP A 299 -6.86 17.80 -16.10
N PHE A 300 -7.43 19.00 -16.06
CA PHE A 300 -7.71 19.82 -17.23
C PHE A 300 -6.51 20.68 -17.67
N SER A 301 -5.43 20.69 -16.88
CA SER A 301 -4.29 21.60 -17.08
C SER A 301 -3.28 21.13 -18.13
N LEU A 302 -3.43 19.89 -18.66
CA LEU A 302 -2.52 19.36 -19.65
C LEU A 302 -3.02 19.59 -21.08
N PRO A 303 -2.39 20.49 -21.87
CA PRO A 303 -2.78 20.79 -23.24
C PRO A 303 -2.84 19.59 -24.18
N LEU A 304 -2.07 18.53 -23.88
CA LEU A 304 -2.04 17.28 -24.66
C LEU A 304 -3.30 16.42 -24.50
N LEU A 305 -4.13 16.69 -23.49
CA LEU A 305 -5.35 15.92 -23.20
C LEU A 305 -6.63 16.62 -23.70
N VAL A 306 -6.54 17.89 -24.12
CA VAL A 306 -7.69 18.70 -24.52
C VAL A 306 -8.41 18.14 -25.75
N ASN A 307 -7.69 17.49 -26.66
CA ASN A 307 -8.26 16.97 -27.91
C ASN A 307 -8.69 15.49 -27.84
N ASN A 308 -8.53 14.82 -26.69
CA ASN A 308 -8.97 13.43 -26.55
C ASN A 308 -9.36 13.18 -25.09
N PRO A 309 -10.66 13.16 -24.75
CA PRO A 309 -11.11 12.91 -23.40
C PRO A 309 -10.75 11.46 -23.02
N LEU A 310 -9.53 11.28 -22.50
CA LEU A 310 -9.05 10.00 -21.97
C LEU A 310 -9.76 9.76 -20.65
N ARG A 311 -11.01 9.36 -20.71
CA ARG A 311 -11.81 9.06 -19.52
C ARG A 311 -12.08 7.58 -19.45
N LEU A 312 -12.02 7.04 -18.26
CA LEU A 312 -12.64 5.77 -17.98
C LEU A 312 -14.16 5.98 -17.98
N THR A 313 -14.87 5.07 -18.61
CA THR A 313 -16.32 5.09 -18.71
C THR A 313 -16.92 3.81 -18.11
N ASP A 314 -18.24 3.72 -18.11
CA ASP A 314 -18.94 2.51 -17.68
C ASP A 314 -18.54 1.25 -18.46
N ASP A 315 -17.95 1.39 -19.64
CA ASP A 315 -17.48 0.25 -20.42
C ASP A 315 -16.37 -0.51 -19.70
N SER A 316 -15.48 0.23 -19.00
CA SER A 316 -14.48 -0.39 -18.10
C SER A 316 -15.14 -1.20 -17.00
N LEU A 317 -16.14 -0.62 -16.30
CA LEU A 317 -16.80 -1.28 -15.17
C LEU A 317 -17.62 -2.49 -15.65
N ARG A 318 -18.30 -2.38 -16.78
CA ARG A 318 -19.04 -3.49 -17.41
C ARG A 318 -18.12 -4.63 -17.81
N ALA A 319 -16.95 -4.32 -18.39
CA ALA A 319 -15.97 -5.34 -18.75
C ALA A 319 -15.43 -6.08 -17.51
N VAL A 320 -15.12 -5.34 -16.43
CA VAL A 320 -14.68 -5.93 -15.16
C VAL A 320 -15.79 -6.80 -14.56
N ALA A 321 -17.04 -6.31 -14.52
CA ALA A 321 -18.19 -7.05 -14.01
C ALA A 321 -18.40 -8.38 -14.75
N GLN A 322 -18.27 -8.37 -16.08
CA GLN A 322 -18.49 -9.56 -16.91
C GLN A 322 -17.35 -10.59 -16.86
N LYS A 323 -16.12 -10.15 -16.65
CA LYS A 323 -14.93 -11.02 -16.78
C LYS A 323 -14.30 -11.42 -15.44
N CYS A 324 -14.48 -10.63 -14.39
CA CYS A 324 -13.85 -10.83 -13.10
C CYS A 324 -14.85 -11.35 -12.05
N SER A 325 -15.34 -12.58 -12.22
CA SER A 325 -16.36 -13.20 -11.34
C SER A 325 -15.92 -13.39 -9.87
N HIS A 326 -14.64 -13.21 -9.58
CA HIS A 326 -14.08 -13.31 -8.22
C HIS A 326 -13.83 -11.96 -7.57
N LEU A 327 -14.34 -10.87 -8.15
CA LEU A 327 -14.12 -9.52 -7.63
C LEU A 327 -14.85 -9.33 -6.29
N GLU A 328 -14.09 -9.09 -5.23
CA GLU A 328 -14.58 -8.97 -3.87
C GLU A 328 -14.45 -7.56 -3.30
N SER A 329 -13.47 -6.77 -3.77
CA SER A 329 -13.20 -5.42 -3.26
C SER A 329 -13.16 -4.42 -4.41
N VAL A 330 -13.97 -3.39 -4.33
CA VAL A 330 -14.06 -2.29 -5.30
C VAL A 330 -13.90 -0.98 -4.56
N LYS A 331 -12.91 -0.18 -4.97
CA LYS A 331 -12.70 1.17 -4.48
C LYS A 331 -12.66 2.13 -5.67
N LEU A 332 -13.61 3.04 -5.73
CA LEU A 332 -13.71 4.06 -6.77
C LEU A 332 -13.63 5.43 -6.11
N SER A 333 -12.64 6.21 -6.49
CA SER A 333 -12.48 7.58 -6.04
C SER A 333 -12.50 8.50 -7.25
N PHE A 334 -13.40 9.45 -7.22
CA PHE A 334 -13.55 10.50 -8.22
C PHE A 334 -12.79 11.72 -7.68
N SER A 335 -11.97 12.38 -8.46
CA SER A 335 -11.18 13.49 -7.97
C SER A 335 -12.04 14.73 -7.69
N ASP A 336 -11.55 15.61 -6.82
CA ASP A 336 -12.16 16.84 -6.29
C ASP A 336 -12.35 17.95 -7.33
N GLY A 337 -13.03 17.70 -8.46
CA GLY A 337 -13.37 18.77 -9.41
C GLY A 337 -14.61 19.53 -8.93
N GLU A 338 -14.58 20.85 -8.99
CA GLU A 338 -15.71 21.72 -8.67
C GLU A 338 -16.97 21.46 -9.57
N PHE A 339 -16.86 20.57 -10.56
CA PHE A 339 -17.91 20.31 -11.54
C PHE A 339 -18.34 18.83 -11.50
N PRO A 340 -19.50 18.53 -10.86
CA PRO A 340 -20.04 17.16 -10.78
C PRO A 340 -20.41 16.54 -12.14
N SER A 341 -20.54 17.36 -13.19
CA SER A 341 -20.91 16.90 -14.56
C SER A 341 -19.83 16.09 -15.29
N PHE A 342 -18.65 15.92 -14.70
CA PHE A 342 -17.53 15.23 -15.35
C PHE A 342 -17.17 13.88 -14.72
N SER A 343 -18.07 13.27 -13.90
CA SER A 343 -17.83 11.92 -13.39
C SER A 343 -17.73 10.92 -14.54
N SER A 344 -16.68 10.12 -14.55
CA SER A 344 -16.39 9.15 -15.60
C SER A 344 -17.33 7.94 -15.55
N PHE A 345 -17.84 7.60 -14.37
CA PHE A 345 -18.72 6.47 -14.14
C PHE A 345 -20.11 6.95 -13.73
N SER A 346 -21.12 6.35 -14.35
CA SER A 346 -22.52 6.58 -13.99
C SER A 346 -22.98 5.62 -12.89
N LEU A 347 -24.16 5.86 -12.36
CA LEU A 347 -24.82 4.93 -11.43
C LEU A 347 -24.94 3.53 -12.07
N ASP A 348 -25.33 3.41 -13.34
CA ASP A 348 -25.49 2.12 -14.03
C ASP A 348 -24.21 1.28 -14.04
N GLY A 349 -23.07 1.90 -14.32
CA GLY A 349 -21.77 1.20 -14.27
C GLY A 349 -21.44 0.63 -12.89
N ILE A 350 -21.67 1.42 -11.84
CA ILE A 350 -21.43 0.98 -10.44
C ILE A 350 -22.41 -0.14 -10.07
N LEU A 351 -23.70 0.00 -10.42
CA LEU A 351 -24.71 -1.00 -10.13
C LEU A 351 -24.42 -2.35 -10.82
N LYS A 352 -23.91 -2.32 -12.04
CA LYS A 352 -23.51 -3.56 -12.74
C LYS A 352 -22.43 -4.33 -11.98
N LEU A 353 -21.44 -3.65 -11.42
CA LEU A 353 -20.43 -4.30 -10.57
C LEU A 353 -21.06 -4.95 -9.34
N ILE A 354 -21.95 -4.22 -8.64
CA ILE A 354 -22.61 -4.71 -7.42
C ILE A 354 -23.48 -5.94 -7.72
N GLN A 355 -24.19 -5.94 -8.83
CA GLN A 355 -25.11 -7.01 -9.22
C GLN A 355 -24.40 -8.28 -9.71
N MET A 356 -23.27 -8.12 -10.44
CA MET A 356 -22.62 -9.22 -11.13
C MET A 356 -21.46 -9.83 -10.35
N CYS A 357 -20.89 -9.12 -9.37
CA CYS A 357 -19.73 -9.57 -8.61
C CYS A 357 -20.06 -9.81 -7.14
N PRO A 358 -19.40 -10.78 -6.47
CA PRO A 358 -19.60 -11.06 -5.04
C PRO A 358 -18.89 -10.03 -4.15
N ILE A 359 -19.24 -8.75 -4.31
CA ILE A 359 -18.57 -7.62 -3.64
C ILE A 359 -18.73 -7.74 -2.12
N ARG A 360 -17.62 -7.76 -1.41
CA ARG A 360 -17.52 -7.78 0.05
C ARG A 360 -17.12 -6.43 0.63
N GLU A 361 -16.37 -5.66 -0.13
CA GLU A 361 -15.93 -4.31 0.22
C GLU A 361 -16.23 -3.36 -0.92
N LEU A 362 -16.99 -2.31 -0.64
CA LEU A 362 -17.27 -1.21 -1.54
C LEU A 362 -16.85 0.09 -0.88
N ALA A 363 -15.96 0.83 -1.52
CA ALA A 363 -15.59 2.18 -1.12
C ALA A 363 -15.84 3.14 -2.28
N LEU A 364 -16.62 4.17 -2.02
CA LEU A 364 -16.95 5.23 -2.95
C LEU A 364 -16.51 6.57 -2.35
N ASP A 365 -15.72 7.32 -3.10
CA ASP A 365 -15.23 8.65 -2.70
C ASP A 365 -15.56 9.65 -3.80
N HIS A 366 -16.28 10.73 -3.45
CA HIS A 366 -16.80 11.75 -4.39
C HIS A 366 -17.70 11.17 -5.49
N ALA A 367 -18.45 10.12 -5.20
CA ALA A 367 -19.35 9.49 -6.17
C ALA A 367 -20.67 10.26 -6.28
N TYR A 368 -20.66 11.40 -6.99
CA TYR A 368 -21.84 12.27 -7.18
C TYR A 368 -22.98 11.59 -7.95
N SER A 369 -22.70 10.56 -8.74
CA SER A 369 -23.75 9.79 -9.42
C SER A 369 -24.40 8.72 -8.54
N PHE A 370 -23.83 8.42 -7.36
CA PHE A 370 -24.33 7.38 -6.48
C PHE A 370 -25.24 7.97 -5.40
N ASN A 371 -26.53 7.72 -5.54
CA ASN A 371 -27.63 8.29 -4.75
C ASN A 371 -28.40 7.21 -3.99
N ASP A 372 -29.58 7.55 -3.46
CA ASP A 372 -30.45 6.65 -2.71
C ASP A 372 -30.96 5.46 -3.55
N THR A 373 -31.14 5.63 -4.86
CA THR A 373 -31.42 4.49 -5.77
C THR A 373 -30.26 3.48 -5.78
N GLY A 374 -29.02 3.97 -5.70
CA GLY A 374 -27.84 3.09 -5.53
C GLY A 374 -27.86 2.35 -4.23
N MET A 375 -28.30 3.00 -3.15
CA MET A 375 -28.44 2.39 -1.83
C MET A 375 -29.55 1.33 -1.79
N GLU A 376 -30.63 1.53 -2.54
CA GLU A 376 -31.69 0.53 -2.69
C GLU A 376 -31.13 -0.78 -3.29
N VAL A 377 -30.35 -0.71 -4.35
CA VAL A 377 -29.69 -1.91 -4.92
C VAL A 377 -28.69 -2.52 -3.93
N LEU A 378 -27.92 -1.70 -3.23
CA LEU A 378 -26.98 -2.18 -2.19
C LEU A 378 -27.69 -2.91 -1.06
N SER A 379 -28.92 -2.54 -0.69
CA SER A 379 -29.66 -3.18 0.39
C SER A 379 -29.89 -4.68 0.16
N THR A 380 -29.87 -5.11 -1.10
CA THR A 380 -30.03 -6.49 -1.52
C THR A 380 -28.70 -7.25 -1.67
N ALA A 381 -27.56 -6.59 -1.50
CA ALA A 381 -26.23 -7.16 -1.72
C ALA A 381 -25.89 -8.24 -0.68
N GLN A 382 -25.87 -9.54 -1.10
CA GLN A 382 -25.73 -10.68 -0.20
C GLN A 382 -24.35 -10.85 0.43
N HIS A 383 -23.31 -10.27 -0.16
CA HIS A 383 -21.91 -10.51 0.21
C HIS A 383 -21.25 -9.31 0.90
N LEU A 384 -21.87 -8.12 0.84
CA LEU A 384 -21.27 -6.88 1.31
C LEU A 384 -21.04 -6.90 2.83
N ARG A 385 -19.80 -6.66 3.24
CA ARG A 385 -19.35 -6.60 4.63
C ARG A 385 -18.84 -5.25 5.06
N ILE A 386 -18.25 -4.52 4.15
CA ILE A 386 -17.64 -3.22 4.38
C ILE A 386 -18.19 -2.25 3.35
N LEU A 387 -18.81 -1.18 3.85
CA LEU A 387 -19.25 -0.04 3.05
C LEU A 387 -18.54 1.21 3.55
N GLU A 388 -17.87 1.90 2.65
CA GLU A 388 -17.21 3.16 2.90
C GLU A 388 -17.73 4.22 1.92
N LEU A 389 -18.30 5.28 2.46
CA LEU A 389 -18.85 6.40 1.71
C LEU A 389 -18.13 7.67 2.15
N VAL A 390 -17.39 8.26 1.23
CA VAL A 390 -16.61 9.47 1.47
C VAL A 390 -17.10 10.56 0.53
N ARG A 391 -17.52 11.68 1.06
CA ARG A 391 -18.03 12.82 0.27
C ARG A 391 -19.11 12.44 -0.76
N CYS A 392 -19.94 11.45 -0.45
CA CYS A 392 -21.08 11.06 -1.27
C CYS A 392 -22.27 11.96 -0.91
N GLN A 393 -22.43 13.06 -1.64
CA GLN A 393 -23.37 14.13 -1.30
C GLN A 393 -24.82 13.84 -1.69
N GLU A 394 -25.03 12.97 -2.68
CA GLU A 394 -26.35 12.59 -3.20
C GLU A 394 -27.03 11.47 -2.39
N ILE A 395 -26.38 11.01 -1.32
CA ILE A 395 -26.98 10.06 -0.37
C ILE A 395 -27.62 10.84 0.74
N THR A 396 -28.91 10.60 0.96
CA THR A 396 -29.70 11.20 2.04
C THR A 396 -29.96 10.22 3.16
N ASP A 397 -30.76 10.64 4.16
CA ASP A 397 -31.21 9.77 5.24
C ASP A 397 -32.03 8.58 4.73
N GLU A 398 -32.79 8.75 3.64
CA GLU A 398 -33.58 7.67 3.02
C GLU A 398 -32.66 6.54 2.54
N GLY A 399 -31.60 6.87 1.80
CA GLY A 399 -30.61 5.90 1.36
C GLY A 399 -29.83 5.28 2.53
N LEU A 400 -29.46 6.08 3.54
CA LEU A 400 -28.69 5.59 4.68
C LEU A 400 -29.52 4.61 5.56
N GLN A 401 -30.82 4.82 5.70
CA GLN A 401 -31.71 3.90 6.41
C GLN A 401 -31.72 2.49 5.82
N LEU A 402 -31.53 2.36 4.48
CA LEU A 402 -31.46 1.08 3.79
C LEU A 402 -30.22 0.26 4.18
N VAL A 403 -29.20 0.86 4.74
CA VAL A 403 -27.99 0.17 5.23
C VAL A 403 -28.34 -0.93 6.24
N ALA A 404 -29.35 -0.71 7.08
CA ALA A 404 -29.82 -1.70 8.06
C ALA A 404 -30.36 -3.01 7.41
N GLN A 405 -30.75 -2.96 6.14
CA GLN A 405 -31.27 -4.09 5.39
C GLN A 405 -30.15 -4.95 4.78
N ILE A 406 -28.95 -4.40 4.63
CA ILE A 406 -27.81 -5.16 4.04
C ILE A 406 -27.50 -6.38 4.92
N PRO A 407 -27.62 -7.63 4.39
CA PRO A 407 -27.69 -8.83 5.24
C PRO A 407 -26.42 -9.10 6.06
N ARG A 408 -25.23 -8.79 5.51
CA ARG A 408 -23.92 -9.17 6.08
C ARG A 408 -23.02 -7.99 6.39
N LEU A 409 -23.53 -6.78 6.38
CA LEU A 409 -22.73 -5.60 6.66
C LEU A 409 -22.20 -5.63 8.09
N CYS A 410 -20.88 -5.50 8.22
CA CYS A 410 -20.18 -5.48 9.51
C CYS A 410 -19.55 -4.14 9.82
N ILE A 411 -19.10 -3.41 8.80
CA ILE A 411 -18.37 -2.14 8.94
C ILE A 411 -19.01 -1.11 8.03
N LEU A 412 -19.42 0.02 8.63
CA LEU A 412 -19.87 1.21 7.92
C LEU A 412 -18.92 2.36 8.23
N ARG A 413 -18.42 3.02 7.19
CA ARG A 413 -17.64 4.25 7.29
C ARG A 413 -18.31 5.36 6.53
N LEU A 414 -18.57 6.47 7.21
CA LEU A 414 -19.12 7.70 6.65
C LEU A 414 -18.11 8.81 6.88
N SER A 415 -17.67 9.47 5.84
CA SER A 415 -16.76 10.61 5.97
C SER A 415 -17.18 11.75 5.06
N LYS A 416 -17.28 12.95 5.62
CA LYS A 416 -17.59 14.18 4.89
C LYS A 416 -18.87 14.11 4.05
N CYS A 417 -19.87 13.33 4.48
CA CYS A 417 -21.17 13.22 3.83
C CYS A 417 -22.09 14.34 4.35
N LEU A 418 -22.58 15.19 3.46
CA LEU A 418 -23.38 16.38 3.84
C LEU A 418 -24.88 16.11 3.89
N GLY A 419 -25.38 15.13 3.13
CA GLY A 419 -26.81 14.82 2.98
C GLY A 419 -27.38 13.92 4.09
N VAL A 420 -26.55 13.44 5.03
CA VAL A 420 -26.95 12.47 6.04
C VAL A 420 -26.94 13.08 7.43
N THR A 421 -27.98 12.75 8.23
CA THR A 421 -28.19 13.24 9.60
C THR A 421 -28.30 12.08 10.59
N ASP A 422 -28.57 12.38 11.86
CA ASP A 422 -28.89 11.37 12.89
C ASP A 422 -30.11 10.50 12.52
N GLU A 423 -31.05 11.02 11.73
CA GLU A 423 -32.26 10.31 11.28
C GLU A 423 -31.91 9.09 10.43
N GLY A 424 -30.91 9.22 9.54
CA GLY A 424 -30.44 8.11 8.70
C GLY A 424 -29.83 6.95 9.50
N LEU A 425 -29.29 7.21 10.69
CA LEU A 425 -28.70 6.19 11.56
C LEU A 425 -29.72 5.47 12.45
N LYS A 426 -30.94 5.99 12.60
CA LYS A 426 -31.95 5.43 13.52
C LYS A 426 -32.22 3.94 13.33
N PRO A 427 -32.36 3.38 12.12
CA PRO A 427 -32.59 1.94 11.93
C PRO A 427 -31.42 1.06 12.37
N LEU A 428 -30.21 1.61 12.53
CA LEU A 428 -29.03 0.89 13.02
C LEU A 428 -29.01 0.83 14.55
N ILE A 429 -29.70 1.76 15.23
CA ILE A 429 -29.72 1.83 16.70
C ILE A 429 -30.38 0.56 17.25
N GLY A 430 -29.63 -0.17 18.09
CA GLY A 430 -30.06 -1.46 18.64
C GLY A 430 -29.90 -2.64 17.70
N SER A 431 -29.50 -2.42 16.43
CA SER A 431 -29.14 -3.50 15.52
C SER A 431 -27.77 -4.06 15.95
N GLN A 432 -27.74 -5.32 16.38
CA GLN A 432 -26.47 -5.95 16.74
C GLN A 432 -25.63 -6.43 15.52
N LYS A 433 -26.09 -6.16 14.31
CA LYS A 433 -25.44 -6.62 13.07
C LYS A 433 -24.13 -5.86 12.80
N LEU A 434 -24.15 -4.52 12.95
CA LEU A 434 -23.00 -3.70 12.67
C LEU A 434 -21.96 -3.82 13.80
N GLN A 435 -20.75 -4.24 13.43
CA GLN A 435 -19.64 -4.38 14.38
C GLN A 435 -18.93 -3.06 14.62
N VAL A 436 -18.71 -2.30 13.54
CA VAL A 436 -17.96 -1.03 13.58
C VAL A 436 -18.71 0.02 12.77
N LEU A 437 -18.92 1.18 13.41
CA LEU A 437 -19.35 2.41 12.76
C LEU A 437 -18.25 3.45 12.93
N ILE A 438 -17.81 4.03 11.83
CA ILE A 438 -16.85 5.14 11.81
C ILE A 438 -17.54 6.32 11.15
N VAL A 439 -17.65 7.43 11.87
CA VAL A 439 -18.18 8.70 11.35
C VAL A 439 -17.11 9.76 11.52
N GLU A 440 -16.67 10.32 10.40
CA GLU A 440 -15.63 11.35 10.37
C GLU A 440 -16.12 12.57 9.58
N ASP A 441 -16.09 13.73 10.22
CA ASP A 441 -16.36 15.03 9.58
C ASP A 441 -17.73 15.13 8.85
N CYS A 442 -18.76 14.43 9.32
CA CYS A 442 -20.13 14.54 8.81
C CYS A 442 -20.87 15.59 9.64
N PRO A 443 -21.16 16.80 9.09
CA PRO A 443 -21.55 17.94 9.90
C PRO A 443 -22.93 17.82 10.53
N GLN A 444 -23.83 17.02 9.95
CA GLN A 444 -25.21 16.86 10.42
C GLN A 444 -25.41 15.59 11.27
N ILE A 445 -24.34 14.79 11.47
CA ILE A 445 -24.37 13.65 12.39
C ILE A 445 -23.76 14.08 13.73
N SER A 446 -24.48 13.84 14.82
CA SER A 446 -23.98 14.11 16.17
C SER A 446 -23.37 12.84 16.79
N GLU A 447 -22.51 13.04 17.79
CA GLU A 447 -21.99 11.91 18.58
C GLU A 447 -23.13 11.11 19.25
N ARG A 448 -24.20 11.80 19.67
CA ARG A 448 -25.39 11.17 20.27
C ARG A 448 -26.14 10.30 19.25
N GLY A 449 -26.26 10.74 18.00
CA GLY A 449 -26.91 10.00 16.92
C GLY A 449 -26.18 8.70 16.58
N THR A 450 -24.88 8.63 16.83
CA THR A 450 -24.08 7.41 16.58
C THR A 450 -24.16 6.37 17.71
N GLN A 451 -24.65 6.76 18.90
CA GLN A 451 -24.68 5.87 20.07
C GLN A 451 -25.56 4.65 19.82
N ARG A 452 -25.05 3.45 20.15
CA ARG A 452 -25.73 2.15 19.99
C ARG A 452 -26.02 1.74 18.54
N ALA A 453 -25.50 2.47 17.54
CA ALA A 453 -25.67 2.08 16.13
C ALA A 453 -24.76 0.91 15.73
N ALA A 454 -23.70 0.64 16.49
CA ALA A 454 -22.77 -0.49 16.28
C ALA A 454 -22.17 -0.93 17.62
N LYS A 455 -21.48 -2.11 17.63
CA LYS A 455 -20.75 -2.58 18.82
C LYS A 455 -19.56 -1.68 19.18
N SER A 456 -18.89 -1.14 18.17
CA SER A 456 -17.81 -0.17 18.32
C SER A 456 -18.10 1.05 17.45
N VAL A 457 -18.02 2.23 18.04
CA VAL A 457 -18.25 3.49 17.34
C VAL A 457 -17.00 4.35 17.47
N THR A 458 -16.56 4.89 16.34
CA THR A 458 -15.53 5.95 16.28
C THR A 458 -16.18 7.18 15.69
N PHE A 459 -16.21 8.26 16.45
CA PHE A 459 -16.74 9.56 16.02
C PHE A 459 -15.61 10.59 16.10
N LYS A 460 -15.40 11.30 14.99
CA LYS A 460 -14.44 12.42 14.91
C LYS A 460 -15.08 13.53 14.10
N GLN A 461 -14.89 14.77 14.54
CA GLN A 461 -15.38 15.92 13.82
C GLN A 461 -14.33 17.03 13.80
N ASP A 462 -13.80 17.29 12.63
CA ASP A 462 -12.96 18.43 12.30
C ASP A 462 -13.54 19.08 11.03
N LEU A 463 -14.29 20.15 11.23
CA LEU A 463 -15.00 20.83 10.13
C LEU A 463 -14.17 21.95 9.50
N SER A 464 -12.89 22.06 9.80
CA SER A 464 -12.00 23.10 9.23
C SER A 464 -11.90 23.05 7.70
N TRP A 465 -12.23 21.91 7.09
CA TRP A 465 -12.25 21.73 5.63
C TRP A 465 -13.49 22.34 4.93
N MET A 466 -14.49 22.80 5.69
CA MET A 466 -15.71 23.45 5.15
C MET A 466 -15.51 24.94 4.89
N PHE A 467 -14.45 25.54 5.42
CA PHE A 467 -14.10 26.95 5.33
C PHE A 467 -12.76 27.08 4.60
#